data_83068b12356d2585b93114bafd378dfe
#
_entry.id   83068b12356d2585b93114bafd378dfe
#
_cell.length_a   1.000
_cell.length_b   1.000
_cell.length_c   1.000
_cell.angle_alpha   90.00
_cell.angle_beta   90.00
_cell.angle_gamma   90.00
#
_symmetry.space_group_name_H-M   'P 1'
#
loop_
_entity.id
_entity.type
_entity.pdbx_description
1 polymer ?
#
loop_
_entity_poly.entity_id
_entity_poly.type
_entity_poly.pdbx_seq_one_letter_code
_entity_poly.pdbx_strand_id
1 'polypeptide(L)'
;MNEIVTVIDIETTGLNPLTDHITEIAAIRAEVGPGGYIREIGRFQTYVALPDGVEVPKFITKLTGIKTEDLRGAPHPVSALISFDWFVGSSTVVAQNAPFDLSFLDRPEIDFEAESFACTRAMSRLIDPNENASLAPTCERYGITLNGHHRAMNDVEATLQLYAVLREKAEVNGITYRNVVVDSAERPLTYTPPGAIVRTITKTKEAV
;
A
#
# COMPACT_ATOMS: atom_id res chain seq x y z
N MET A 1 0.58 11.58 -19.68
CA MET A 1 2.04 11.30 -19.73
C MET A 1 2.32 10.05 -18.94
N ASN A 2 3.37 9.29 -19.30
CA ASN A 2 3.82 8.15 -18.50
C ASN A 2 4.52 8.66 -17.23
N GLU A 3 4.46 7.87 -16.17
CA GLU A 3 5.16 8.13 -14.91
C GLU A 3 5.78 6.85 -14.36
N ILE A 4 6.83 7.00 -13.55
CA ILE A 4 7.41 5.88 -12.81
C ILE A 4 6.79 5.85 -11.42
N VAL A 5 6.23 4.70 -11.07
CA VAL A 5 5.66 4.42 -9.75
C VAL A 5 6.33 3.21 -9.13
N THR A 6 6.36 3.14 -7.81
CA THR A 6 6.66 1.93 -7.06
C THR A 6 5.43 1.58 -6.23
N VAL A 7 4.75 0.52 -6.63
CA VAL A 7 3.62 -0.03 -5.86
C VAL A 7 4.17 -0.89 -4.75
N ILE A 8 3.71 -0.68 -3.54
CA ILE A 8 4.20 -1.36 -2.34
C ILE A 8 3.08 -2.02 -1.55
N ASP A 9 3.43 -3.04 -0.81
CA ASP A 9 2.62 -3.64 0.24
C ASP A 9 3.53 -4.28 1.29
N ILE A 10 3.13 -4.22 2.56
CA ILE A 10 3.86 -4.82 3.66
C ILE A 10 2.96 -5.74 4.47
N GLU A 11 3.53 -6.86 4.94
CA GLU A 11 2.93 -7.68 5.99
C GLU A 11 3.58 -7.38 7.33
N THR A 12 2.80 -7.45 8.41
CA THR A 12 3.24 -7.03 9.74
C THR A 12 2.74 -8.00 10.82
N THR A 13 3.32 -7.93 12.02
CA THR A 13 2.84 -8.70 13.17
C THR A 13 1.53 -8.16 13.76
N GLY A 14 1.12 -6.94 13.38
CA GLY A 14 -0.10 -6.28 13.85
C GLY A 14 -0.29 -4.91 13.20
N LEU A 15 -1.11 -4.06 13.79
CA LEU A 15 -1.54 -2.80 13.17
C LEU A 15 -0.88 -1.53 13.75
N ASN A 16 -0.12 -1.66 14.84
CA ASN A 16 0.47 -0.52 15.52
C ASN A 16 1.95 -0.38 15.16
N PRO A 17 2.34 0.63 14.37
CA PRO A 17 3.73 0.79 13.93
C PRO A 17 4.72 1.05 15.08
N LEU A 18 4.25 1.41 16.28
CA LEU A 18 5.10 1.64 17.45
C LEU A 18 5.48 0.34 18.19
N THR A 19 4.69 -0.72 18.04
CA THR A 19 4.85 -1.97 18.81
C THR A 19 4.95 -3.20 17.93
N ASP A 20 4.47 -3.12 16.70
CA ASP A 20 4.46 -4.22 15.74
C ASP A 20 5.63 -4.10 14.76
N HIS A 21 5.91 -5.18 14.05
CA HIS A 21 7.09 -5.33 13.21
C HIS A 21 6.69 -5.74 11.80
N ILE A 22 7.44 -5.25 10.81
CA ILE A 22 7.33 -5.70 9.43
C ILE A 22 7.83 -7.15 9.35
N THR A 23 7.10 -7.99 8.62
CA THR A 23 7.46 -9.40 8.37
C THR A 23 7.79 -9.66 6.89
N GLU A 24 7.17 -8.94 5.97
CA GLU A 24 7.44 -9.00 4.52
C GLU A 24 7.32 -7.60 3.92
N ILE A 25 8.17 -7.30 2.93
CA ILE A 25 8.07 -6.11 2.08
C ILE A 25 8.01 -6.59 0.65
N ALA A 26 7.03 -6.16 -0.12
CA ALA A 26 6.95 -6.39 -1.55
C ALA A 26 6.74 -5.09 -2.31
N ALA A 27 7.34 -4.99 -3.49
CA ALA A 27 7.16 -3.85 -4.36
C ALA A 27 7.34 -4.21 -5.85
N ILE A 28 6.62 -3.50 -6.70
CA ILE A 28 6.83 -3.50 -8.15
C ILE A 28 7.08 -2.06 -8.59
N ARG A 29 8.21 -1.83 -9.23
CA ARG A 29 8.51 -0.58 -9.92
C ARG A 29 8.05 -0.68 -11.36
N ALA A 30 7.22 0.24 -11.81
CA ALA A 30 6.63 0.20 -13.14
C ALA A 30 6.49 1.59 -13.76
N GLU A 31 6.50 1.63 -15.08
CA GLU A 31 6.02 2.77 -15.85
C GLU A 31 4.53 2.59 -16.12
N VAL A 32 3.72 3.58 -15.73
CA VAL A 32 2.27 3.59 -15.92
C VAL A 32 1.89 4.78 -16.81
N GLY A 33 1.05 4.53 -17.79
CA GLY A 33 0.63 5.53 -18.77
C GLY A 33 -0.88 5.50 -19.07
N PRO A 34 -1.32 6.39 -19.99
CA PRO A 34 -2.72 6.42 -20.42
C PRO A 34 -3.18 5.11 -21.06
N GLY A 35 -4.51 4.87 -21.01
CA GLY A 35 -5.10 3.66 -21.59
C GLY A 35 -4.75 2.37 -20.87
N GLY A 36 -4.42 2.45 -19.58
CA GLY A 36 -4.05 1.28 -18.78
C GLY A 36 -2.66 0.74 -19.10
N TYR A 37 -1.80 1.51 -19.79
CA TYR A 37 -0.43 1.08 -20.08
C TYR A 37 0.35 0.83 -18.79
N ILE A 38 0.93 -0.36 -18.69
CA ILE A 38 1.81 -0.79 -17.60
C ILE A 38 3.02 -1.49 -18.22
N ARG A 39 4.23 -1.04 -17.83
CA ARG A 39 5.48 -1.73 -18.13
C ARG A 39 6.26 -1.90 -16.84
N GLU A 40 6.33 -3.13 -16.36
CA GLU A 40 7.13 -3.47 -15.18
C GLU A 40 8.61 -3.21 -15.47
N ILE A 41 9.31 -2.59 -14.50
CA ILE A 41 10.74 -2.29 -14.52
C ILE A 41 11.50 -3.26 -13.63
N GLY A 42 10.95 -3.60 -12.46
CA GLY A 42 11.57 -4.52 -11.54
C GLY A 42 10.69 -4.87 -10.35
N ARG A 43 11.10 -5.90 -9.62
CA ARG A 43 10.42 -6.39 -8.39
C ARG A 43 11.38 -6.41 -7.22
N PHE A 44 10.85 -6.11 -6.06
CA PHE A 44 11.52 -6.26 -4.78
C PHE A 44 10.63 -7.09 -3.87
N GLN A 45 11.18 -8.10 -3.22
CA GLN A 45 10.47 -8.86 -2.21
C GLN A 45 11.47 -9.41 -1.20
N THR A 46 11.21 -9.21 0.07
CA THR A 46 12.03 -9.77 1.14
C THR A 46 11.21 -10.01 2.39
N TYR A 47 11.50 -11.08 3.10
CA TYR A 47 11.16 -11.20 4.50
C TYR A 47 12.02 -10.26 5.34
N VAL A 48 11.57 -9.96 6.55
CA VAL A 48 12.27 -9.12 7.51
C VAL A 48 12.41 -9.88 8.83
N ALA A 49 13.62 -9.91 9.38
CA ALA A 49 13.87 -10.57 10.65
C ALA A 49 13.13 -9.87 11.79
N LEU A 50 12.55 -10.66 12.69
CA LEU A 50 11.98 -10.15 13.93
C LEU A 50 13.05 -9.99 15.02
N PRO A 51 12.83 -9.07 15.98
CA PRO A 51 13.65 -9.01 17.20
C PRO A 51 13.62 -10.33 17.99
N ASP A 52 14.66 -10.57 18.78
CA ASP A 52 14.74 -11.76 19.63
C ASP A 52 13.52 -11.86 20.56
N GLY A 53 12.91 -13.04 20.60
CA GLY A 53 11.75 -13.33 21.44
C GLY A 53 10.41 -12.83 20.88
N VAL A 54 10.40 -12.15 19.74
CA VAL A 54 9.16 -11.77 19.04
C VAL A 54 8.76 -12.88 18.09
N GLU A 55 7.48 -13.24 18.13
CA GLU A 55 6.90 -14.25 17.25
C GLU A 55 5.78 -13.65 16.39
N VAL A 56 5.55 -14.21 15.21
CA VAL A 56 4.39 -13.90 14.37
C VAL A 56 3.13 -14.43 15.06
N PRO A 57 2.15 -13.57 15.39
CA PRO A 57 0.91 -14.02 16.03
C PRO A 57 0.17 -15.04 15.18
N LYS A 58 -0.45 -16.04 15.80
CA LYS A 58 -1.16 -17.13 15.10
C LYS A 58 -2.23 -16.63 14.12
N PHE A 59 -2.91 -15.54 14.46
CA PHE A 59 -3.93 -14.97 13.57
C PHE A 59 -3.30 -14.32 12.33
N ILE A 60 -2.13 -13.72 12.46
CA ILE A 60 -1.35 -13.18 11.33
C ILE A 60 -0.85 -14.33 10.45
N THR A 61 -0.27 -15.39 11.05
CA THR A 61 0.11 -16.58 10.29
C THR A 61 -1.08 -17.18 9.52
N LYS A 62 -2.27 -17.22 10.14
CA LYS A 62 -3.48 -17.68 9.44
C LYS A 62 -3.88 -16.78 8.28
N LEU A 63 -3.65 -15.46 8.39
CA LEU A 63 -4.01 -14.46 7.40
C LEU A 63 -3.01 -14.46 6.22
N THR A 64 -1.72 -14.36 6.53
CA THR A 64 -0.64 -14.13 5.55
C THR A 64 0.07 -15.42 5.11
N GLY A 65 -0.04 -16.48 5.91
CA GLY A 65 0.72 -17.72 5.74
C GLY A 65 2.15 -17.65 6.29
N ILE A 66 2.62 -16.47 6.72
CA ILE A 66 3.99 -16.25 7.22
C ILE A 66 4.09 -16.77 8.66
N LYS A 67 5.11 -17.58 8.93
CA LYS A 67 5.42 -18.10 10.24
C LYS A 67 6.73 -17.54 10.77
N THR A 68 6.92 -17.57 12.08
CA THR A 68 8.17 -17.10 12.71
C THR A 68 9.42 -17.80 12.16
N GLU A 69 9.32 -19.11 11.87
CA GLU A 69 10.41 -19.87 11.27
C GLU A 69 10.80 -19.41 9.87
N ASP A 70 9.87 -18.86 9.08
CA ASP A 70 10.13 -18.37 7.73
C ASP A 70 11.01 -17.12 7.73
N LEU A 71 11.00 -16.37 8.84
CA LEU A 71 11.76 -15.14 9.02
C LEU A 71 13.18 -15.36 9.54
N ARG A 72 13.56 -16.63 9.85
CA ARG A 72 14.90 -16.95 10.32
C ARG A 72 15.94 -16.75 9.21
N GLY A 73 16.94 -15.93 9.50
CA GLY A 73 17.97 -15.58 8.51
C GLY A 73 17.55 -14.54 7.48
N ALA A 74 16.33 -13.98 7.59
CA ALA A 74 15.92 -12.81 6.83
C ALA A 74 16.81 -11.60 7.18
N PRO A 75 16.92 -10.60 6.31
CA PRO A 75 17.64 -9.37 6.57
C PRO A 75 17.12 -8.66 7.82
N HIS A 76 18.04 -8.04 8.56
CA HIS A 76 17.69 -7.14 9.65
C HIS A 76 16.80 -5.99 9.15
N PRO A 77 15.80 -5.51 9.92
CA PRO A 77 14.87 -4.46 9.49
C PRO A 77 15.53 -3.26 8.81
N VAL A 78 16.56 -2.70 9.40
CA VAL A 78 17.30 -1.56 8.83
C VAL A 78 17.90 -1.90 7.46
N SER A 79 18.49 -3.08 7.29
CA SER A 79 19.08 -3.49 6.01
C SER A 79 18.02 -3.72 4.92
N ALA A 80 16.90 -4.33 5.30
CA ALA A 80 15.76 -4.54 4.39
C ALA A 80 15.18 -3.19 3.90
N LEU A 81 15.00 -2.25 4.82
CA LEU A 81 14.43 -0.95 4.53
C LEU A 81 15.38 -0.04 3.72
N ILE A 82 16.70 -0.07 4.00
CA ILE A 82 17.68 0.64 3.16
C ILE A 82 17.64 0.09 1.72
N SER A 83 17.61 -1.24 1.56
CA SER A 83 17.54 -1.86 0.22
C SER A 83 16.24 -1.51 -0.49
N PHE A 84 15.14 -1.44 0.25
CA PHE A 84 13.84 -1.04 -0.24
C PHE A 84 13.83 0.44 -0.67
N ASP A 85 14.37 1.34 0.13
CA ASP A 85 14.50 2.77 -0.19
C ASP A 85 15.27 2.99 -1.50
N TRP A 86 16.40 2.32 -1.66
CA TRP A 86 17.16 2.33 -2.92
C TRP A 86 16.32 1.83 -4.12
N PHE A 87 15.49 0.82 -3.91
CA PHE A 87 14.61 0.30 -4.95
C PHE A 87 13.52 1.30 -5.33
N VAL A 88 12.92 1.98 -4.36
CA VAL A 88 11.90 3.03 -4.57
C VAL A 88 12.49 4.23 -5.29
N GLY A 89 13.65 4.72 -4.85
CA GLY A 89 14.28 5.94 -5.37
C GLY A 89 13.30 7.11 -5.38
N SER A 90 13.33 7.94 -6.41
CA SER A 90 12.45 9.11 -6.56
C SER A 90 11.08 8.81 -7.20
N SER A 91 10.67 7.54 -7.30
CA SER A 91 9.38 7.19 -7.88
C SER A 91 8.23 7.53 -6.94
N THR A 92 7.03 7.77 -7.50
CA THR A 92 5.82 7.88 -6.68
C THR A 92 5.51 6.56 -6.01
N VAL A 93 5.34 6.58 -4.70
CA VAL A 93 4.90 5.41 -3.92
C VAL A 93 3.39 5.21 -4.08
N VAL A 94 2.98 4.01 -4.43
CA VAL A 94 1.56 3.64 -4.52
C VAL A 94 1.27 2.50 -3.55
N ALA A 95 0.24 2.63 -2.73
CA ALA A 95 -0.22 1.56 -1.86
C ALA A 95 -1.75 1.52 -1.75
N GLN A 96 -2.29 0.36 -1.41
CA GLN A 96 -3.75 0.21 -1.24
C GLN A 96 -4.28 1.00 -0.05
N ASN A 97 -3.51 1.13 1.00
CA ASN A 97 -3.84 1.92 2.19
C ASN A 97 -2.57 2.66 2.66
N ALA A 98 -2.06 3.53 1.80
CA ALA A 98 -0.78 4.21 2.00
C ALA A 98 -0.51 4.73 3.43
N PRO A 99 -1.47 5.28 4.20
CA PRO A 99 -1.24 5.63 5.59
C PRO A 99 -0.73 4.47 6.46
N PHE A 100 -1.19 3.25 6.21
CA PHE A 100 -0.74 2.08 6.96
C PHE A 100 0.71 1.74 6.61
N ASP A 101 1.00 1.53 5.33
CA ASP A 101 2.34 1.13 4.88
C ASP A 101 3.38 2.20 5.25
N LEU A 102 3.07 3.46 4.96
CA LEU A 102 3.97 4.57 5.26
C LEU A 102 4.21 4.75 6.76
N SER A 103 3.24 4.43 7.63
CA SER A 103 3.43 4.50 9.07
C SER A 103 4.49 3.52 9.61
N PHE A 104 4.65 2.37 8.96
CA PHE A 104 5.67 1.39 9.30
C PHE A 104 7.03 1.70 8.68
N LEU A 105 7.07 2.45 7.59
CA LEU A 105 8.28 2.89 6.91
C LEU A 105 8.87 4.16 7.53
N ASP A 106 8.05 4.97 8.20
CA ASP A 106 8.46 6.17 8.94
C ASP A 106 9.18 5.75 10.24
N ARG A 107 10.47 5.49 10.14
CA ARG A 107 11.33 5.00 11.23
C ARG A 107 12.51 5.95 11.44
N PRO A 108 12.83 6.31 12.71
CA PRO A 108 13.94 7.21 12.99
C PRO A 108 15.31 6.72 12.50
N GLU A 109 15.44 5.37 12.35
CA GLU A 109 16.69 4.74 11.91
C GLU A 109 16.87 4.80 10.40
N ILE A 110 15.85 5.23 9.65
CA ILE A 110 15.83 5.21 8.19
C ILE A 110 15.20 6.51 7.72
N ASP A 111 15.92 7.24 6.90
CA ASP A 111 15.45 8.48 6.28
C ASP A 111 14.60 8.17 5.04
N PHE A 112 13.57 7.29 5.22
CA PHE A 112 12.64 6.99 4.15
C PHE A 112 11.59 8.10 4.05
N GLU A 113 11.67 8.88 2.98
CA GLU A 113 10.68 9.90 2.67
C GLU A 113 10.13 9.70 1.26
N ALA A 114 8.86 9.35 1.17
CA ALA A 114 8.16 9.30 -0.11
C ALA A 114 7.93 10.74 -0.62
N GLU A 115 8.69 11.19 -1.62
CA GLU A 115 8.51 12.51 -2.24
C GLU A 115 7.07 12.75 -2.70
N SER A 116 6.41 11.70 -3.17
CA SER A 116 4.98 11.71 -3.47
C SER A 116 4.39 10.32 -3.33
N PHE A 117 3.10 10.27 -3.00
CA PHE A 117 2.38 8.99 -2.91
C PHE A 117 0.98 9.07 -3.53
N ALA A 118 0.42 7.89 -3.83
CA ALA A 118 -0.98 7.71 -4.17
C ALA A 118 -1.57 6.54 -3.37
N CYS A 119 -2.72 6.78 -2.75
CA CYS A 119 -3.47 5.77 -2.00
C CYS A 119 -4.65 5.28 -2.84
N THR A 120 -4.59 4.04 -3.37
CA THR A 120 -5.66 3.52 -4.24
C THR A 120 -7.00 3.40 -3.49
N ARG A 121 -6.96 3.17 -2.18
CA ARG A 121 -8.16 3.22 -1.34
C ARG A 121 -8.77 4.62 -1.30
N ALA A 122 -7.96 5.66 -1.15
CA ALA A 122 -8.43 7.05 -1.19
C ALA A 122 -8.98 7.39 -2.58
N MET A 123 -8.29 7.00 -3.64
CA MET A 123 -8.76 7.18 -5.02
C MET A 123 -10.12 6.50 -5.24
N SER A 124 -10.26 5.24 -4.83
CA SER A 124 -11.53 4.51 -4.91
C SER A 124 -12.66 5.22 -4.17
N ARG A 125 -12.41 5.74 -2.98
CA ARG A 125 -13.42 6.49 -2.19
C ARG A 125 -13.78 7.84 -2.82
N LEU A 126 -12.86 8.49 -3.50
CA LEU A 126 -13.12 9.76 -4.19
C LEU A 126 -13.89 9.57 -5.50
N ILE A 127 -13.66 8.45 -6.18
CA ILE A 127 -14.33 8.10 -7.45
C ILE A 127 -15.72 7.51 -7.18
N ASP A 128 -15.79 6.56 -6.24
CA ASP A 128 -17.00 5.80 -5.91
C ASP A 128 -17.29 5.92 -4.38
N PRO A 129 -17.79 7.06 -3.90
CA PRO A 129 -17.84 7.36 -2.45
C PRO A 129 -18.73 6.43 -1.64
N ASN A 130 -19.74 5.79 -2.25
CA ASN A 130 -20.67 4.89 -1.58
C ASN A 130 -20.20 3.43 -1.58
N GLU A 131 -19.18 3.09 -2.39
CA GLU A 131 -18.69 1.73 -2.57
C GLU A 131 -17.64 1.32 -1.54
N ASN A 132 -17.47 0.00 -1.36
CA ASN A 132 -16.41 -0.54 -0.53
C ASN A 132 -15.04 -0.34 -1.23
N ALA A 133 -14.13 0.36 -0.56
CA ALA A 133 -12.81 0.69 -1.09
C ALA A 133 -11.69 -0.27 -0.63
N SER A 134 -12.01 -1.42 -0.03
CA SER A 134 -11.02 -2.47 0.25
C SER A 134 -10.53 -3.10 -1.05
N LEU A 135 -9.32 -3.68 -1.06
CA LEU A 135 -8.67 -4.18 -2.27
C LEU A 135 -9.56 -5.16 -3.05
N ALA A 136 -9.98 -6.25 -2.43
CA ALA A 136 -10.75 -7.29 -3.11
C ALA A 136 -12.08 -6.79 -3.72
N PRO A 137 -12.97 -6.07 -3.00
CA PRO A 137 -14.18 -5.51 -3.60
C PRO A 137 -13.90 -4.49 -4.72
N THR A 138 -12.80 -3.74 -4.60
CA THR A 138 -12.44 -2.76 -5.65
C THR A 138 -11.90 -3.48 -6.88
N CYS A 139 -11.06 -4.50 -6.71
CA CYS A 139 -10.59 -5.34 -7.83
C CYS A 139 -11.76 -6.01 -8.56
N GLU A 140 -12.71 -6.60 -7.82
CA GLU A 140 -13.91 -7.22 -8.39
C GLU A 140 -14.71 -6.21 -9.23
N ARG A 141 -14.95 -5.00 -8.70
CA ARG A 141 -15.67 -3.93 -9.39
C ARG A 141 -15.02 -3.52 -10.71
N TYR A 142 -13.70 -3.58 -10.79
CA TYR A 142 -12.95 -3.20 -12.00
C TYR A 142 -12.44 -4.39 -12.82
N GLY A 143 -12.89 -5.62 -12.52
CA GLY A 143 -12.54 -6.82 -13.28
C GLY A 143 -11.06 -7.22 -13.16
N ILE A 144 -10.41 -6.86 -12.04
CA ILE A 144 -9.01 -7.19 -11.77
C ILE A 144 -8.95 -8.49 -10.96
N THR A 145 -8.15 -9.44 -11.43
CA THR A 145 -7.95 -10.70 -10.71
C THR A 145 -7.02 -10.49 -9.52
N LEU A 146 -7.47 -10.89 -8.32
CA LEU A 146 -6.69 -10.91 -7.10
C LEU A 146 -6.38 -12.37 -6.74
N ASN A 147 -5.13 -12.78 -6.92
CA ASN A 147 -4.67 -14.13 -6.64
C ASN A 147 -4.05 -14.21 -5.24
N GLY A 148 -4.67 -14.97 -4.33
CA GLY A 148 -4.08 -15.24 -3.01
C GLY A 148 -3.88 -13.98 -2.17
N HIS A 149 -4.96 -13.28 -1.85
CA HIS A 149 -4.96 -12.10 -0.98
C HIS A 149 -4.22 -12.35 0.35
N HIS A 150 -3.60 -11.31 0.92
CA HIS A 150 -2.70 -11.34 2.07
C HIS A 150 -1.36 -12.07 1.83
N ARG A 151 -0.85 -11.95 0.63
CA ARG A 151 0.56 -12.16 0.28
C ARG A 151 1.01 -10.90 -0.41
N ALA A 152 1.96 -10.20 0.20
CA ALA A 152 2.32 -8.83 -0.18
C ALA A 152 2.54 -8.66 -1.71
N MET A 153 3.23 -9.60 -2.37
CA MET A 153 3.45 -9.49 -3.83
C MET A 153 2.15 -9.62 -4.63
N ASN A 154 1.20 -10.47 -4.24
CA ASN A 154 -0.07 -10.63 -4.94
C ASN A 154 -0.94 -9.36 -4.79
N ASP A 155 -0.91 -8.75 -3.62
CA ASP A 155 -1.62 -7.49 -3.35
C ASP A 155 -0.98 -6.32 -4.10
N VAL A 156 0.36 -6.29 -4.24
CA VAL A 156 1.10 -5.35 -5.09
C VAL A 156 0.71 -5.49 -6.57
N GLU A 157 0.66 -6.71 -7.11
CA GLU A 157 0.26 -6.96 -8.51
C GLU A 157 -1.15 -6.47 -8.81
N ALA A 158 -2.10 -6.76 -7.92
CA ALA A 158 -3.47 -6.29 -8.04
C ALA A 158 -3.57 -4.76 -7.89
N THR A 159 -2.84 -4.19 -6.92
CA THR A 159 -2.80 -2.74 -6.66
C THR A 159 -2.20 -1.97 -7.84
N LEU A 160 -1.20 -2.51 -8.54
CA LEU A 160 -0.63 -1.90 -9.74
C LEU A 160 -1.68 -1.78 -10.87
N GLN A 161 -2.40 -2.85 -11.15
CA GLN A 161 -3.48 -2.83 -12.14
C GLN A 161 -4.60 -1.87 -11.72
N LEU A 162 -4.97 -1.93 -10.45
CA LEU A 162 -5.99 -1.05 -9.88
C LEU A 162 -5.59 0.42 -9.97
N TYR A 163 -4.33 0.75 -9.67
CA TYR A 163 -3.82 2.10 -9.78
C TYR A 163 -3.94 2.64 -11.20
N ALA A 164 -3.57 1.88 -12.21
CA ALA A 164 -3.68 2.30 -13.61
C ALA A 164 -5.12 2.66 -13.99
N VAL A 165 -6.09 1.84 -13.58
CA VAL A 165 -7.52 2.09 -13.83
C VAL A 165 -8.03 3.31 -13.05
N LEU A 166 -7.72 3.40 -11.76
CA LEU A 166 -8.19 4.50 -10.92
C LEU A 166 -7.55 5.83 -11.33
N ARG A 167 -6.29 5.82 -11.75
CA ARG A 167 -5.60 6.99 -12.27
C ARG A 167 -6.33 7.59 -13.47
N GLU A 168 -6.66 6.76 -14.47
CA GLU A 168 -7.39 7.22 -15.65
C GLU A 168 -8.75 7.82 -15.28
N LYS A 169 -9.49 7.15 -14.40
CA LYS A 169 -10.79 7.66 -13.91
C LYS A 169 -10.63 8.97 -13.15
N ALA A 170 -9.63 9.10 -12.30
CA ALA A 170 -9.37 10.33 -11.56
C ALA A 170 -9.02 11.48 -12.50
N GLU A 171 -8.15 11.25 -13.50
CA GLU A 171 -7.77 12.24 -14.51
C GLU A 171 -9.00 12.72 -15.32
N VAL A 172 -9.82 11.77 -15.79
CA VAL A 172 -11.06 12.10 -16.56
C VAL A 172 -12.04 12.92 -15.72
N ASN A 173 -12.16 12.63 -14.44
CA ASN A 173 -13.08 13.33 -13.53
C ASN A 173 -12.47 14.56 -12.84
N GLY A 174 -11.23 14.93 -13.15
CA GLY A 174 -10.56 16.06 -12.53
C GLY A 174 -10.31 15.90 -11.02
N ILE A 175 -10.18 14.64 -10.54
CA ILE A 175 -9.98 14.32 -9.12
C ILE A 175 -8.49 14.40 -8.79
N THR A 176 -8.14 15.25 -7.82
CA THR A 176 -6.79 15.27 -7.24
C THR A 176 -6.62 14.05 -6.34
N TYR A 177 -5.59 13.23 -6.60
CA TYR A 177 -5.31 12.00 -5.87
C TYR A 177 -3.88 11.89 -5.34
N ARG A 178 -2.94 12.72 -5.82
CA ARG A 178 -1.55 12.76 -5.33
C ARG A 178 -1.50 13.31 -3.92
N ASN A 179 -0.80 12.60 -3.06
CA ASN A 179 -0.66 12.91 -1.63
C ASN A 179 -2.01 13.07 -0.92
N VAL A 180 -3.07 12.42 -1.43
CA VAL A 180 -4.40 12.49 -0.82
C VAL A 180 -4.68 11.25 0.00
N VAL A 181 -5.12 11.48 1.24
CA VAL A 181 -5.66 10.47 2.14
C VAL A 181 -7.12 10.78 2.48
N VAL A 182 -7.91 9.76 2.78
CA VAL A 182 -9.31 9.91 3.13
C VAL A 182 -9.50 9.53 4.59
N ASP A 183 -10.01 10.48 5.37
CA ASP A 183 -10.51 10.25 6.72
C ASP A 183 -12.02 9.99 6.68
N SER A 184 -12.48 8.96 7.36
CA SER A 184 -13.90 8.62 7.43
C SER A 184 -14.26 8.02 8.78
N ALA A 185 -15.51 8.22 9.22
CA ALA A 185 -16.00 7.64 10.48
C ALA A 185 -15.90 6.10 10.53
N GLU A 186 -15.98 5.45 9.36
CA GLU A 186 -15.87 3.98 9.24
C GLU A 186 -14.42 3.48 9.38
N ARG A 187 -13.46 4.31 9.01
CA ARG A 187 -12.03 4.01 9.12
C ARG A 187 -11.27 5.32 9.33
N PRO A 188 -11.17 5.78 10.59
CA PRO A 188 -10.40 6.96 10.95
C PRO A 188 -8.92 6.78 10.57
N LEU A 189 -8.28 7.88 10.18
CA LEU A 189 -6.84 7.89 9.96
C LEU A 189 -6.11 7.70 11.29
N THR A 190 -5.21 6.74 11.32
CA THR A 190 -4.29 6.50 12.45
C THR A 190 -2.91 7.11 12.23
N TYR A 191 -2.60 7.44 10.98
CA TYR A 191 -1.36 8.08 10.57
C TYR A 191 -1.65 9.01 9.38
N THR A 192 -1.01 10.17 9.36
CA THR A 192 -1.07 11.13 8.26
C THR A 192 0.35 11.30 7.71
N PRO A 193 0.63 10.77 6.51
CA PRO A 193 1.96 10.93 5.90
C PRO A 193 2.34 12.41 5.76
N PRO A 194 3.63 12.75 5.86
CA PRO A 194 4.11 14.11 5.61
C PRO A 194 3.61 14.65 4.27
N GLY A 195 3.17 15.91 4.25
CA GLY A 195 2.64 16.54 3.03
C GLY A 195 1.28 16.03 2.54
N ALA A 196 0.61 15.17 3.29
CA ALA A 196 -0.69 14.62 2.88
C ALA A 196 -1.82 15.66 2.91
N ILE A 197 -2.67 15.60 1.89
CA ILE A 197 -3.94 16.34 1.80
C ILE A 197 -5.03 15.43 2.36
N VAL A 198 -5.59 15.79 3.52
CA VAL A 198 -6.67 15.02 4.13
C VAL A 198 -8.02 15.42 3.52
N ARG A 199 -8.78 14.45 3.06
CA ARG A 199 -10.17 14.63 2.61
C ARG A 199 -11.10 13.86 3.54
N THR A 200 -12.13 14.53 4.06
CA THR A 200 -13.17 13.87 4.86
C THR A 200 -14.33 13.50 3.95
N ILE A 201 -14.71 12.22 3.97
CA ILE A 201 -15.87 11.73 3.22
C ILE A 201 -16.93 11.24 4.22
N THR A 202 -18.10 11.85 4.12
CA THR A 202 -19.31 11.35 4.79
C THR A 202 -20.17 10.62 3.76
N LYS A 203 -20.63 9.41 4.07
CA LYS A 203 -21.63 8.76 3.20
C LYS A 203 -22.86 9.63 3.14
N THR A 204 -23.28 9.99 1.94
CA THR A 204 -24.61 10.59 1.74
C THR A 204 -25.62 9.51 2.11
N LYS A 205 -26.39 9.70 3.20
CA LYS A 205 -27.57 8.84 3.43
C LYS A 205 -28.46 9.05 2.22
N GLU A 206 -28.70 7.99 1.45
CA GLU A 206 -29.80 8.01 0.50
C GLU A 206 -31.06 8.36 1.28
N ALA A 207 -31.73 9.44 0.88
CA ALA A 207 -33.07 9.74 1.39
C ALA A 207 -33.98 8.59 0.91
N VAL A 208 -34.49 7.82 1.87
CA VAL A 208 -35.52 6.79 1.69
C VAL A 208 -36.83 7.48 1.30
#